data_65a864edb4383a1267ee5f744b358853
#
_entry.id   65a864edb4383a1267ee5f744b358853
#
_cell.length_a   1.000
_cell.length_b   1.000
_cell.length_c   1.000
_cell.angle_alpha   90.00
_cell.angle_beta   90.00
_cell.angle_gamma   90.00
#
_symmetry.space_group_name_H-M   'P 1'
#
loop_
_entity.id
_entity.type
_entity.pdbx_description
1 polymer ?
#
loop_
_entity_poly.entity_id
_entity_poly.type
_entity_poly.pdbx_seq_one_letter_code
_entity_poly.pdbx_strand_id
1 'polypeptide(L)'
;MEALRYQQPKLLQYARRLMEDSTLNWQESVRTFLETCVYGEKKGIAVLSIEEEQEIYRCLSQENFQTFRNDQTKLFRDLLEIFGLSADHIDPRLFGNLSLSMMMVYKAIPNTMPFLFPELAEDMVEFQINALLDAMQRAKESGNRVKEDVQK
;
A
#
# COMPACT_ATOMS: atom_id res chain seq x y z
N MET A 1 19.79 2.42 0.73
CA MET A 1 19.20 1.06 0.95
C MET A 1 18.85 0.76 2.41
N GLU A 2 19.72 1.05 3.36
CA GLU A 2 19.43 0.81 4.78
C GLU A 2 18.20 1.58 5.30
N ALA A 3 18.00 2.83 4.89
CA ALA A 3 16.85 3.63 5.32
C ALA A 3 15.50 3.02 4.89
N LEU A 4 15.40 2.46 3.69
CA LEU A 4 14.19 1.79 3.20
C LEU A 4 13.94 0.47 3.96
N ARG A 5 14.98 -0.31 4.22
CA ARG A 5 14.89 -1.54 5.01
C ARG A 5 14.50 -1.28 6.46
N TYR A 6 14.91 -0.14 7.03
CA TYR A 6 14.56 0.25 8.40
C TYR A 6 13.08 0.62 8.55
N GLN A 7 12.44 1.10 7.48
CA GLN A 7 11.03 1.50 7.52
C GLN A 7 10.05 0.33 7.40
N GLN A 8 10.44 -0.76 6.74
CA GLN A 8 9.58 -1.92 6.49
C GLN A 8 9.03 -2.56 7.79
N PRO A 9 9.85 -2.86 8.82
CA PRO A 9 9.34 -3.42 10.06
C PRO A 9 8.36 -2.51 10.79
N LYS A 10 8.56 -1.18 10.70
CA LYS A 10 7.67 -0.19 11.31
C LYS A 10 6.31 -0.16 10.62
N LEU A 11 6.30 -0.30 9.30
CA LEU A 11 5.07 -0.34 8.51
C LEU A 11 4.24 -1.58 8.84
N LEU A 12 4.87 -2.75 8.94
CA LEU A 12 4.21 -4.00 9.35
C LEU A 12 3.67 -3.91 10.78
N GLN A 13 4.46 -3.34 11.69
CA GLN A 13 4.04 -3.15 13.07
C GLN A 13 2.84 -2.20 13.17
N TYR A 14 2.82 -1.14 12.38
CA TYR A 14 1.70 -0.21 12.30
C TYR A 14 0.43 -0.89 11.80
N ALA A 15 0.52 -1.68 10.72
CA ALA A 15 -0.60 -2.45 10.22
C ALA A 15 -1.18 -3.42 11.27
N ARG A 16 -0.30 -4.13 12.01
CA ARG A 16 -0.73 -5.01 13.10
C ARG A 16 -1.48 -4.26 14.20
N ARG A 17 -0.97 -3.11 14.62
CA ARG A 17 -1.64 -2.28 15.65
C ARG A 17 -3.04 -1.85 15.22
N LEU A 18 -3.21 -1.47 13.95
CA LEU A 18 -4.52 -1.12 13.42
C LEU A 18 -5.50 -2.31 13.44
N MET A 19 -5.01 -3.50 13.11
CA MET A 19 -5.83 -4.71 13.12
C MET A 19 -6.15 -5.21 14.54
N GLU A 20 -5.32 -4.90 15.52
CA GLU A 20 -5.53 -5.20 16.94
C GLU A 20 -6.41 -4.18 17.67
N ASP A 21 -6.65 -3.01 17.06
CA ASP A 21 -7.50 -1.96 17.62
C ASP A 21 -8.98 -2.38 17.58
N SER A 22 -9.52 -2.70 18.75
CA SER A 22 -10.92 -3.15 18.91
C SER A 22 -11.97 -2.06 18.59
N THR A 23 -11.55 -0.79 18.47
CA THR A 23 -12.43 0.34 18.12
C THR A 23 -12.65 0.48 16.62
N LEU A 24 -11.83 -0.20 15.80
CA LEU A 24 -11.87 -0.16 14.35
C LEU A 24 -12.41 -1.49 13.78
N ASN A 25 -13.28 -1.41 12.80
CA ASN A 25 -13.61 -2.57 11.98
C ASN A 25 -12.51 -2.81 10.91
N TRP A 26 -12.60 -3.91 10.19
CA TRP A 26 -11.61 -4.29 9.19
C TRP A 26 -11.41 -3.21 8.11
N GLN A 27 -12.52 -2.67 7.57
CA GLN A 27 -12.47 -1.64 6.52
C GLN A 27 -11.84 -0.34 7.04
N GLU A 28 -12.17 0.07 8.26
CA GLU A 28 -11.59 1.25 8.91
C GLU A 28 -10.09 1.08 9.14
N SER A 29 -9.65 -0.10 9.57
CA SER A 29 -8.23 -0.40 9.79
C SER A 29 -7.43 -0.32 8.48
N VAL A 30 -7.91 -0.97 7.41
CA VAL A 30 -7.24 -0.95 6.11
C VAL A 30 -7.28 0.45 5.49
N ARG A 31 -8.41 1.15 5.57
CA ARG A 31 -8.51 2.54 5.11
C ARG A 31 -7.51 3.43 5.81
N THR A 32 -7.45 3.38 7.13
CA THR A 32 -6.52 4.19 7.93
C THR A 32 -5.08 3.92 7.55
N PHE A 33 -4.73 2.65 7.29
CA PHE A 33 -3.41 2.28 6.81
C PHE A 33 -3.10 2.92 5.45
N LEU A 34 -3.99 2.78 4.47
CA LEU A 34 -3.81 3.33 3.12
C LEU A 34 -3.72 4.86 3.15
N GLU A 35 -4.59 5.53 3.90
CA GLU A 35 -4.57 6.98 4.07
C GLU A 35 -3.26 7.45 4.72
N THR A 36 -2.74 6.71 5.69
CA THR A 36 -1.45 7.03 6.31
C THR A 36 -0.30 6.90 5.32
N CYS A 37 -0.33 5.89 4.46
CA CYS A 37 0.67 5.74 3.39
C CYS A 37 0.61 6.89 2.37
N VAL A 38 -0.58 7.32 1.98
CA VAL A 38 -0.77 8.37 0.97
C VAL A 38 -0.53 9.76 1.55
N TYR A 39 -1.13 10.05 2.71
CA TYR A 39 -1.12 11.37 3.34
C TYR A 39 -0.06 11.51 4.46
N GLY A 40 0.96 10.68 4.44
CA GLY A 40 1.93 10.58 5.54
C GLY A 40 2.56 11.92 5.93
N GLU A 41 2.84 12.80 4.97
CA GLU A 41 3.38 14.13 5.25
C GLU A 41 2.41 15.00 6.06
N LYS A 42 1.12 14.94 5.75
CA LYS A 42 0.08 15.63 6.54
C LYS A 42 -0.01 15.09 7.97
N LYS A 43 0.39 13.85 8.20
CA LYS A 43 0.39 13.16 9.50
C LYS A 43 1.75 13.21 10.22
N GLY A 44 2.71 13.99 9.71
CA GLY A 44 4.06 14.13 10.28
C GLY A 44 4.96 12.91 10.06
N ILE A 45 4.63 12.05 9.11
CA ILE A 45 5.46 10.91 8.72
C ILE A 45 6.37 11.34 7.57
N ALA A 46 7.68 11.21 7.73
CA ALA A 46 8.64 11.48 6.67
C ALA A 46 8.45 10.47 5.53
N VAL A 47 8.15 10.98 4.35
CA VAL A 47 7.97 10.19 3.12
C VAL A 47 8.95 10.73 2.08
N LEU A 48 9.64 9.83 1.37
CA LEU A 48 10.55 10.20 0.29
C LEU A 48 9.78 10.95 -0.81
N SER A 49 10.41 11.97 -1.37
CA SER A 49 9.90 12.61 -2.58
C SER A 49 10.04 11.67 -3.79
N ILE A 50 9.32 11.97 -4.86
CA ILE A 50 9.41 11.20 -6.12
C ILE A 50 10.85 11.26 -6.67
N GLU A 51 11.49 12.41 -6.58
CA GLU A 51 12.86 12.62 -7.02
C GLU A 51 13.88 11.79 -6.21
N GLU A 52 13.71 11.74 -4.90
CA GLU A 52 14.55 10.91 -4.01
C GLU A 52 14.37 9.42 -4.31
N GLU A 53 13.14 8.96 -4.52
CA GLU A 53 12.88 7.57 -4.92
C GLU A 53 13.50 7.24 -6.27
N GLN A 54 13.35 8.11 -7.27
CA GLN A 54 13.96 7.94 -8.59
C GLN A 54 15.48 7.90 -8.51
N GLU A 55 16.10 8.73 -7.69
CA GLU A 55 17.54 8.72 -7.49
C GLU A 55 18.02 7.42 -6.85
N ILE A 56 17.29 6.89 -5.88
CA ILE A 56 17.57 5.58 -5.29
C ILE A 56 17.54 4.50 -6.38
N TYR A 57 16.52 4.48 -7.24
CA TYR A 57 16.44 3.50 -8.33
C TYR A 57 17.58 3.61 -9.34
N ARG A 58 18.01 4.83 -9.67
CA ARG A 58 19.15 5.05 -10.57
C ARG A 58 20.47 4.55 -10.00
N CYS A 59 20.65 4.65 -8.69
CA CYS A 59 21.87 4.23 -8.00
C CYS A 59 21.95 2.71 -7.76
N LEU A 60 20.86 1.97 -7.97
CA LEU A 60 20.85 0.52 -7.79
C LEU A 60 21.45 -0.21 -9.00
N SER A 61 22.42 -1.10 -8.75
CA SER A 61 22.83 -2.10 -9.74
C SER A 61 21.66 -3.03 -10.09
N GLN A 62 21.73 -3.72 -11.23
CA GLN A 62 20.67 -4.63 -11.65
C GLN A 62 20.40 -5.72 -10.59
N GLU A 63 21.45 -6.27 -9.97
CA GLU A 63 21.34 -7.26 -8.90
C GLU A 63 20.67 -6.70 -7.65
N ASN A 64 21.09 -5.51 -7.22
CA ASN A 64 20.50 -4.82 -6.07
C ASN A 64 19.05 -4.43 -6.34
N PHE A 65 18.71 -4.06 -7.56
CA PHE A 65 17.33 -3.77 -7.96
C PHE A 65 16.45 -5.00 -7.87
N GLN A 66 16.93 -6.17 -8.31
CA GLN A 66 16.17 -7.42 -8.19
C GLN A 66 15.97 -7.83 -6.73
N THR A 67 17.01 -7.69 -5.90
CA THR A 67 16.90 -7.92 -4.45
C THR A 67 15.87 -6.98 -3.81
N PHE A 68 15.91 -5.71 -4.16
CA PHE A 68 14.94 -4.73 -3.70
C PHE A 68 13.50 -5.10 -4.09
N ARG A 69 13.27 -5.49 -5.35
CA ARG A 69 11.95 -5.95 -5.81
C ARG A 69 11.44 -7.16 -5.03
N ASN A 70 12.30 -8.11 -4.73
CA ASN A 70 11.95 -9.29 -3.95
C ASN A 70 11.58 -8.91 -2.50
N ASP A 71 12.34 -8.02 -1.89
CA ASP A 71 12.07 -7.50 -0.55
C ASP A 71 10.73 -6.75 -0.50
N GLN A 72 10.42 -5.93 -1.52
CA GLN A 72 9.14 -5.24 -1.63
C GLN A 72 7.97 -6.21 -1.84
N THR A 73 8.14 -7.22 -2.69
CA THR A 73 7.12 -8.25 -2.90
C THR A 73 6.80 -8.99 -1.59
N LYS A 74 7.84 -9.31 -0.81
CA LYS A 74 7.66 -9.91 0.52
C LYS A 74 6.92 -8.97 1.46
N LEU A 75 7.29 -7.71 1.51
CA LEU A 75 6.61 -6.70 2.35
C LEU A 75 5.11 -6.64 2.03
N PHE A 76 4.75 -6.52 0.76
CA PHE A 76 3.34 -6.43 0.36
C PHE A 76 2.57 -7.73 0.64
N ARG A 77 3.21 -8.88 0.51
CA ARG A 77 2.62 -10.17 0.93
C ARG A 77 2.35 -10.19 2.43
N ASP A 78 3.33 -9.81 3.24
CA ASP A 78 3.21 -9.78 4.69
C ASP A 78 2.11 -8.78 5.13
N LEU A 79 1.98 -7.63 4.47
CA LEU A 79 0.89 -6.68 4.70
C LEU A 79 -0.49 -7.28 4.38
N LEU A 80 -0.64 -7.93 3.23
CA LEU A 80 -1.89 -8.58 2.85
C LEU A 80 -2.28 -9.67 3.86
N GLU A 81 -1.31 -10.47 4.33
CA GLU A 81 -1.54 -11.48 5.36
C GLU A 81 -2.00 -10.87 6.69
N ILE A 82 -1.42 -9.75 7.12
CA ILE A 82 -1.87 -9.01 8.30
C ILE A 82 -3.33 -8.57 8.15
N PHE A 83 -3.74 -8.16 6.95
CA PHE A 83 -5.13 -7.82 6.65
C PHE A 83 -6.04 -9.03 6.40
N GLY A 84 -5.54 -10.25 6.59
CA GLY A 84 -6.31 -11.47 6.42
C GLY A 84 -6.53 -11.89 4.96
N LEU A 85 -5.67 -11.43 4.05
CA LEU A 85 -5.71 -11.72 2.62
C LEU A 85 -4.56 -12.64 2.22
N SER A 86 -4.82 -13.52 1.25
CA SER A 86 -3.82 -14.41 0.68
C SER A 86 -3.31 -13.86 -0.64
N ALA A 87 -2.04 -14.15 -0.96
CA ALA A 87 -1.44 -13.85 -2.25
C ALA A 87 -2.15 -14.55 -3.43
N ASP A 88 -2.92 -15.61 -3.16
CA ASP A 88 -3.72 -16.31 -4.17
C ASP A 88 -4.97 -15.51 -4.59
N HIS A 89 -5.41 -14.58 -3.76
CA HIS A 89 -6.59 -13.75 -4.02
C HIS A 89 -6.26 -12.36 -4.52
N ILE A 90 -5.14 -11.80 -4.08
CA ILE A 90 -4.58 -10.53 -4.59
C ILE A 90 -3.08 -10.70 -4.78
N ASP A 91 -2.59 -10.42 -5.98
CA ASP A 91 -1.16 -10.37 -6.25
C ASP A 91 -0.51 -9.25 -5.41
N PRO A 92 0.46 -9.56 -4.55
CA PRO A 92 1.15 -8.55 -3.74
C PRO A 92 1.80 -7.43 -4.57
N ARG A 93 2.26 -7.73 -5.77
CA ARG A 93 2.86 -6.75 -6.68
C ARG A 93 1.82 -5.76 -7.20
N LEU A 94 0.61 -6.25 -7.50
CA LEU A 94 -0.51 -5.38 -7.89
C LEU A 94 -0.91 -4.47 -6.74
N PHE A 95 -1.05 -5.00 -5.53
CA PHE A 95 -1.33 -4.21 -4.33
C PHE A 95 -0.27 -3.12 -4.11
N GLY A 96 1.02 -3.45 -4.24
CA GLY A 96 2.12 -2.51 -4.13
C GLY A 96 2.07 -1.41 -5.19
N ASN A 97 1.84 -1.76 -6.46
CA ASN A 97 1.72 -0.77 -7.53
C ASN A 97 0.53 0.16 -7.36
N LEU A 98 -0.63 -0.35 -6.92
CA LEU A 98 -1.80 0.47 -6.65
C LEU A 98 -1.56 1.43 -5.48
N SER A 99 -0.94 0.97 -4.41
CA SER A 99 -0.57 1.81 -3.26
C SER A 99 0.38 2.93 -3.66
N LEU A 100 1.41 2.62 -4.45
CA LEU A 100 2.35 3.61 -4.98
C LEU A 100 1.66 4.59 -5.94
N SER A 101 0.76 4.12 -6.80
CA SER A 101 0.04 5.01 -7.74
C SER A 101 -0.79 6.06 -7.02
N MET A 102 -1.46 5.69 -5.92
CA MET A 102 -2.20 6.65 -5.09
C MET A 102 -1.29 7.72 -4.48
N MET A 103 -0.13 7.32 -3.98
CA MET A 103 0.88 8.26 -3.46
C MET A 103 1.37 9.20 -4.56
N MET A 104 1.65 8.68 -5.75
CA MET A 104 2.10 9.48 -6.89
C MET A 104 1.03 10.47 -7.35
N VAL A 105 -0.23 10.06 -7.44
CA VAL A 105 -1.34 10.95 -7.78
C VAL A 105 -1.42 12.10 -6.79
N TYR A 106 -1.37 11.81 -5.50
CA TYR A 106 -1.46 12.83 -4.46
C TYR A 106 -0.29 13.82 -4.49
N LYS A 107 0.95 13.32 -4.67
CA LYS A 107 2.16 14.14 -4.63
C LYS A 107 2.44 14.88 -5.93
N ALA A 108 2.19 14.25 -7.07
CA ALA A 108 2.63 14.75 -8.38
C ALA A 108 1.60 15.67 -9.05
N ILE A 109 0.31 15.46 -8.85
CA ILE A 109 -0.73 16.21 -9.56
C ILE A 109 -0.60 17.72 -9.40
N PRO A 110 -0.40 18.28 -8.19
CA PRO A 110 -0.32 19.73 -8.03
C PRO A 110 0.83 20.40 -8.77
N ASN A 111 1.92 19.66 -9.07
CA ASN A 111 3.18 20.27 -9.48
C ASN A 111 3.75 19.79 -10.82
N THR A 112 3.46 18.55 -11.25
CA THR A 112 4.20 17.93 -12.37
C THR A 112 3.32 17.23 -13.40
N MET A 113 2.05 16.94 -13.09
CA MET A 113 1.16 16.24 -14.02
C MET A 113 0.24 17.20 -14.75
N PRO A 114 0.11 17.09 -16.08
CA PRO A 114 -0.72 17.97 -16.88
C PRO A 114 -2.21 17.56 -16.80
N PHE A 115 -2.75 17.49 -15.61
CA PHE A 115 -4.18 17.25 -15.43
C PHE A 115 -4.96 18.53 -15.67
N LEU A 116 -6.07 18.41 -16.37
CA LEU A 116 -6.95 19.54 -16.67
C LEU A 116 -7.61 20.11 -15.41
N PHE A 117 -7.86 19.24 -14.41
CA PHE A 117 -8.51 19.60 -13.16
C PHE A 117 -7.68 19.11 -11.95
N PRO A 118 -6.51 19.73 -11.67
CA PRO A 118 -5.63 19.32 -10.58
C PRO A 118 -6.25 19.48 -9.19
N GLU A 119 -7.25 20.33 -9.03
CA GLU A 119 -8.02 20.52 -7.80
C GLU A 119 -8.79 19.28 -7.34
N LEU A 120 -8.99 18.30 -8.24
CA LEU A 120 -9.67 17.02 -7.92
C LEU A 120 -8.71 15.90 -7.51
N ALA A 121 -7.44 16.21 -7.21
CA ALA A 121 -6.44 15.19 -6.86
C ALA A 121 -6.84 14.38 -5.61
N GLU A 122 -7.37 15.05 -4.57
CA GLU A 122 -7.82 14.35 -3.37
C GLU A 122 -9.02 13.46 -3.65
N ASP A 123 -9.99 13.90 -4.45
CA ASP A 123 -11.14 13.09 -4.85
C ASP A 123 -10.72 11.86 -5.67
N MET A 124 -9.70 12.00 -6.53
CA MET A 124 -9.13 10.89 -7.29
C MET A 124 -8.50 9.84 -6.35
N VAL A 125 -7.76 10.28 -5.34
CA VAL A 125 -7.14 9.39 -4.34
C VAL A 125 -8.22 8.67 -3.53
N GLU A 126 -9.24 9.39 -3.06
CA GLU A 126 -10.36 8.79 -2.33
C GLU A 126 -11.09 7.74 -3.18
N PHE A 127 -11.32 8.01 -4.45
CA PHE A 127 -11.88 7.03 -5.38
C PHE A 127 -11.01 5.78 -5.49
N GLN A 128 -9.68 5.95 -5.61
CA GLN A 128 -8.75 4.82 -5.70
C GLN A 128 -8.70 4.01 -4.39
N ILE A 129 -8.71 4.66 -3.23
CA ILE A 129 -8.77 3.99 -1.92
C ILE A 129 -10.05 3.15 -1.83
N ASN A 130 -11.20 3.72 -2.16
CA ASN A 130 -12.47 3.02 -2.13
C ASN A 130 -12.48 1.80 -3.07
N ALA A 131 -11.99 1.95 -4.29
CA ALA A 131 -11.91 0.86 -5.26
C ALA A 131 -11.00 -0.28 -4.78
N LEU A 132 -9.87 0.06 -4.18
CA LEU A 132 -8.95 -0.93 -3.61
C LEU A 132 -9.56 -1.65 -2.40
N LEU A 133 -10.21 -0.93 -1.50
CA LEU A 133 -10.91 -1.52 -0.35
C LEU A 133 -11.99 -2.49 -0.80
N ASP A 134 -12.81 -2.13 -1.79
CA ASP A 134 -13.84 -3.00 -2.33
C ASP A 134 -13.25 -4.27 -2.96
N ALA A 135 -12.14 -4.16 -3.67
CA ALA A 135 -11.44 -5.31 -4.23
C ALA A 135 -10.87 -6.22 -3.14
N MET A 136 -10.28 -5.65 -2.09
CA MET A 136 -9.75 -6.39 -0.95
C MET A 136 -10.87 -7.08 -0.16
N GLN A 137 -12.00 -6.44 0.04
CA GLN A 137 -13.17 -7.01 0.72
C GLN A 137 -13.69 -8.23 -0.06
N ARG A 138 -13.85 -8.12 -1.37
CA ARG A 138 -14.29 -9.26 -2.22
C ARG A 138 -13.30 -10.41 -2.18
N ALA A 139 -12.00 -10.14 -2.20
CA ALA A 139 -10.97 -11.15 -2.09
C ALA A 139 -11.01 -11.89 -0.74
N LYS A 140 -11.23 -11.15 0.35
CA LYS A 140 -11.38 -11.72 1.70
C LYS A 140 -12.61 -12.64 1.79
N GLU A 141 -13.74 -12.22 1.26
CA GLU A 141 -14.98 -13.02 1.24
C GLU A 141 -14.82 -14.29 0.41
N SER A 142 -14.16 -14.21 -0.76
CA SER A 142 -13.87 -15.37 -1.60
C SER A 142 -12.95 -16.37 -0.90
N GLY A 143 -11.94 -15.91 -0.19
CA GLY A 143 -11.03 -16.74 0.59
C GLY A 143 -11.73 -17.48 1.74
N ASN A 144 -12.69 -16.86 2.37
CA ASN A 144 -13.49 -17.48 3.43
C ASN A 144 -14.41 -18.59 2.87
N ARG A 145 -15.06 -18.39 1.73
CA ARG A 145 -15.90 -19.42 1.08
C ARG A 145 -15.11 -20.68 0.74
N VAL A 146 -13.91 -20.54 0.20
CA VAL A 146 -13.04 -21.70 -0.13
C VAL A 146 -12.69 -22.50 1.13
N LYS A 147 -12.45 -21.85 2.26
CA LYS A 147 -12.18 -22.54 3.53
C LYS A 147 -13.39 -23.30 4.07
N GLU A 148 -14.58 -22.75 3.94
CA GLU A 148 -15.84 -23.42 4.35
C GLU A 148 -16.14 -24.65 3.49
N ASP A 149 -15.88 -24.59 2.18
CA ASP A 149 -16.10 -25.72 1.26
C ASP A 149 -15.10 -26.87 1.48
N VAL A 150 -13.89 -26.60 1.94
CA VAL A 150 -12.87 -27.61 2.26
C VAL A 150 -13.14 -28.31 3.60
N GLN A 151 -13.88 -27.67 4.53
CA GLN A 151 -14.24 -28.25 5.84
C GLN A 151 -15.54 -29.09 5.80
N LYS A 152 -16.23 -29.13 4.68
CA LYS A 152 -17.38 -30.03 4.43
C LYS A 152 -16.92 -31.30 3.74
#